data_0aba172d32b3c469e1924ff153f391a2
#
_entry.id   0aba172d32b3c469e1924ff153f391a2
#
_cell.length_a   1.000
_cell.length_b   1.000
_cell.length_c   1.000
_cell.angle_alpha   90.00
_cell.angle_beta   90.00
_cell.angle_gamma   90.00
#
_symmetry.space_group_name_H-M   'P 1'
#
loop_
_entity.id
_entity.type
_entity.pdbx_description
1 polymer ?
#
loop_
_entity_poly.entity_id
_entity_poly.type
_entity_poly.pdbx_seq_one_letter_code
_entity_poly.pdbx_strand_id
1 'polypeptide(L)'
;MFYKILHIFFKFFFRLFFHLDVYGVENVPKTGGVIVTPNHRSFLDIPVTGVALTRRMCSLGKKEVISESRLGWLYQMLGGIPLDMDRSDLKGLRNAVDVLKQGNPLLIFPEGTRSLTREVGPIKKGVVFLSFKAGVPIVPVGIVGAGEALHKTSKMIKLSHLVVVFGKPIKLWELFDPKDNSFYKKSTEYLRKEIKKCVELAEEKL
;
A
#
# COMPACT_ATOMS: atom_id res chain seq x y z
N MET A 1 -0.09 23.27 -1.80
CA MET A 1 1.30 23.69 -2.16
C MET A 1 2.33 22.85 -1.39
N PHE A 2 2.28 22.78 -0.08
CA PHE A 2 3.23 22.04 0.78
C PHE A 2 3.42 20.56 0.40
N TYR A 3 2.33 19.79 0.21
CA TYR A 3 2.41 18.38 -0.20
C TYR A 3 3.21 18.18 -1.51
N LYS A 4 2.99 19.03 -2.53
CA LYS A 4 3.71 18.93 -3.81
C LYS A 4 5.22 19.15 -3.64
N ILE A 5 5.61 20.13 -2.82
CA ILE A 5 7.01 20.41 -2.54
C ILE A 5 7.65 19.22 -1.82
N LEU A 6 6.99 18.71 -0.78
CA LEU A 6 7.45 17.56 -0.02
C LEU A 6 7.57 16.29 -0.89
N HIS A 7 6.59 16.07 -1.78
CA HIS A 7 6.59 14.94 -2.72
C HIS A 7 7.77 15.04 -3.70
N ILE A 8 8.02 16.22 -4.29
CA ILE A 8 9.16 16.44 -5.20
C ILE A 8 10.48 16.24 -4.47
N PHE A 9 10.63 16.79 -3.26
CA PHE A 9 11.81 16.64 -2.42
C PHE A 9 12.08 15.16 -2.11
N PHE A 10 11.10 14.41 -1.61
CA PHE A 10 11.28 13.00 -1.31
C PHE A 10 11.51 12.16 -2.56
N LYS A 11 10.88 12.47 -3.68
CA LYS A 11 11.12 11.78 -4.94
C LYS A 11 12.57 11.94 -5.40
N PHE A 12 13.10 13.17 -5.33
CA PHE A 12 14.51 13.43 -5.63
C PHE A 12 15.43 12.72 -4.63
N PHE A 13 15.12 12.80 -3.32
CA PHE A 13 15.88 12.14 -2.26
C PHE A 13 15.96 10.63 -2.47
N PHE A 14 14.84 9.95 -2.69
CA PHE A 14 14.83 8.50 -2.91
C PHE A 14 15.52 8.10 -4.22
N ARG A 15 15.41 8.91 -5.27
CA ARG A 15 16.15 8.66 -6.51
C ARG A 15 17.65 8.80 -6.34
N LEU A 16 18.10 9.83 -5.65
CA LEU A 16 19.52 10.13 -5.50
C LEU A 16 20.21 9.16 -4.54
N PHE A 17 19.61 8.90 -3.37
CA PHE A 17 20.25 8.12 -2.31
C PHE A 17 19.90 6.64 -2.34
N PHE A 18 18.76 6.26 -2.90
CA PHE A 18 18.26 4.88 -2.90
C PHE A 18 18.07 4.32 -4.31
N HIS A 19 18.50 5.01 -5.35
CA HIS A 19 18.32 4.58 -6.75
C HIS A 19 16.89 4.06 -7.00
N LEU A 20 15.87 4.86 -6.62
CA LEU A 20 14.48 4.44 -6.73
C LEU A 20 14.03 4.34 -8.18
N ASP A 21 13.73 3.12 -8.61
CA ASP A 21 13.10 2.80 -9.90
C ASP A 21 11.63 2.45 -9.73
N VAL A 22 10.81 2.94 -10.65
CA VAL A 22 9.35 2.78 -10.62
C VAL A 22 8.86 2.30 -11.97
N TYR A 23 8.15 1.17 -11.99
CA TYR A 23 7.58 0.55 -13.18
C TYR A 23 6.08 0.36 -13.05
N GLY A 24 5.35 0.48 -14.16
CA GLY A 24 3.92 0.21 -14.21
C GLY A 24 3.04 1.24 -13.51
N VAL A 25 3.57 2.42 -13.13
CA VAL A 25 2.76 3.46 -12.45
C VAL A 25 1.60 3.95 -13.31
N GLU A 26 1.67 3.81 -14.63
CA GLU A 26 0.60 4.07 -15.59
C GLU A 26 -0.62 3.16 -15.42
N ASN A 27 -0.46 2.00 -14.78
CA ASN A 27 -1.55 1.09 -14.44
C ASN A 27 -2.46 1.66 -13.33
N VAL A 28 -1.97 2.63 -12.55
CA VAL A 28 -2.78 3.26 -11.51
C VAL A 28 -3.79 4.21 -12.16
N PRO A 29 -5.10 4.05 -11.96
CA PRO A 29 -6.12 4.93 -12.53
C PRO A 29 -5.84 6.40 -12.21
N LYS A 30 -5.85 7.26 -13.24
CA LYS A 30 -5.58 8.70 -13.11
C LYS A 30 -6.65 9.43 -12.30
N THR A 31 -7.87 8.91 -12.27
CA THR A 31 -9.03 9.45 -11.56
C THR A 31 -9.79 8.34 -10.86
N GLY A 32 -10.70 8.69 -9.96
CA GLY A 32 -11.48 7.74 -9.17
C GLY A 32 -10.69 7.11 -8.03
N GLY A 33 -11.38 6.42 -7.14
CA GLY A 33 -10.79 5.68 -6.04
C GLY A 33 -10.07 4.43 -6.52
N VAL A 34 -9.01 4.09 -5.83
CA VAL A 34 -8.22 2.88 -6.08
C VAL A 34 -7.53 2.44 -4.80
N ILE A 35 -7.49 1.15 -4.54
CA ILE A 35 -6.69 0.61 -3.45
C ILE A 35 -5.33 0.18 -4.01
N VAL A 36 -4.26 0.65 -3.41
CA VAL A 36 -2.87 0.27 -3.73
C VAL A 36 -2.39 -0.68 -2.64
N THR A 37 -2.00 -1.90 -3.01
CA THR A 37 -1.64 -2.93 -2.04
C THR A 37 -0.24 -3.48 -2.29
N PRO A 38 0.79 -2.96 -1.61
CA PRO A 38 2.12 -3.55 -1.66
C PRO A 38 2.31 -4.68 -0.63
N ASN A 39 3.37 -5.49 -0.82
CA ASN A 39 3.98 -6.25 0.26
C ASN A 39 4.53 -5.28 1.33
N HIS A 40 4.71 -5.77 2.57
CA HIS A 40 5.13 -4.91 3.68
C HIS A 40 6.31 -5.47 4.47
N ARG A 41 7.49 -4.85 4.31
CA ARG A 41 8.73 -5.26 4.99
C ARG A 41 9.37 -4.15 5.82
N SER A 42 9.07 -2.90 5.49
CA SER A 42 9.75 -1.73 6.05
C SER A 42 8.78 -0.58 6.35
N PHE A 43 9.15 0.29 7.28
CA PHE A 43 8.48 1.59 7.40
C PHE A 43 8.70 2.49 6.17
N LEU A 44 9.78 2.25 5.41
CA LEU A 44 10.05 2.97 4.16
C LEU A 44 9.06 2.63 3.05
N ASP A 45 8.31 1.53 3.13
CA ASP A 45 7.31 1.17 2.11
C ASP A 45 6.24 2.26 1.95
N ILE A 46 5.88 2.97 3.03
CA ILE A 46 4.88 4.05 3.00
C ILE A 46 5.36 5.24 2.17
N PRO A 47 6.48 5.91 2.52
CA PRO A 47 6.98 7.05 1.75
C PRO A 47 7.44 6.64 0.34
N VAL A 48 8.01 5.45 0.15
CA VAL A 48 8.42 4.93 -1.16
C VAL A 48 7.20 4.80 -2.08
N THR A 49 6.12 4.18 -1.62
CA THR A 49 4.87 4.09 -2.40
C THR A 49 4.30 5.49 -2.68
N GLY A 50 4.35 6.38 -1.67
CA GLY A 50 3.85 7.75 -1.81
C GLY A 50 4.56 8.57 -2.87
N VAL A 51 5.89 8.43 -2.98
CA VAL A 51 6.67 9.16 -4.00
C VAL A 51 6.65 8.48 -5.37
N ALA A 52 6.40 7.16 -5.40
CA ALA A 52 6.22 6.43 -6.65
C ALA A 52 4.89 6.77 -7.34
N LEU A 53 3.85 7.08 -6.57
CA LEU A 53 2.55 7.48 -7.10
C LEU A 53 2.56 8.91 -7.65
N THR A 54 1.80 9.13 -8.73
CA THR A 54 1.59 10.47 -9.32
C THR A 54 0.45 11.25 -8.64
N ARG A 55 -0.32 10.58 -7.78
CA ARG A 55 -1.49 11.13 -7.09
C ARG A 55 -1.26 11.15 -5.58
N ARG A 56 -1.81 12.18 -4.91
CA ARG A 56 -1.85 12.18 -3.45
C ARG A 56 -2.65 10.97 -2.97
N MET A 57 -2.07 10.17 -2.09
CA MET A 57 -2.74 9.00 -1.51
C MET A 57 -3.02 9.22 -0.02
N CYS A 58 -4.06 8.56 0.47
CA CYS A 58 -4.26 8.29 1.89
C CYS A 58 -3.65 6.93 2.24
N SER A 59 -3.37 6.68 3.52
CA SER A 59 -2.86 5.39 3.98
C SER A 59 -3.66 4.89 5.16
N LEU A 60 -4.04 3.62 5.14
CA LEU A 60 -4.68 2.96 6.28
C LEU A 60 -3.60 2.34 7.17
N GLY A 61 -3.61 2.65 8.45
CA GLY A 61 -2.60 2.14 9.37
C GLY A 61 -3.10 2.00 10.81
N LYS A 62 -2.31 1.34 11.64
CA LYS A 62 -2.65 1.12 13.05
C LYS A 62 -2.83 2.45 13.77
N LYS A 63 -3.87 2.53 14.61
CA LYS A 63 -4.20 3.70 15.42
C LYS A 63 -3.02 4.16 16.28
N GLU A 64 -2.28 3.22 16.90
CA GLU A 64 -1.13 3.50 17.73
C GLU A 64 -0.01 4.21 16.93
N VAL A 65 0.16 3.85 15.65
CA VAL A 65 1.16 4.50 14.77
C VAL A 65 0.69 5.87 14.31
N ILE A 66 -0.56 6.01 13.92
CA ILE A 66 -1.09 7.23 13.29
C ILE A 66 -1.52 8.28 14.31
N SER A 67 -2.07 7.86 15.46
CA SER A 67 -2.64 8.80 16.44
C SER A 67 -1.79 8.96 17.71
N GLU A 68 -1.02 7.95 18.10
CA GLU A 68 -0.35 7.90 19.40
C GLU A 68 1.18 8.04 19.30
N SER A 69 1.77 7.92 18.10
CA SER A 69 3.21 8.10 17.91
C SER A 69 3.60 9.58 17.89
N ARG A 70 4.87 9.86 18.21
CA ARG A 70 5.45 11.22 18.13
C ARG A 70 5.33 11.87 16.75
N LEU A 71 5.25 11.04 15.69
CA LEU A 71 5.06 11.48 14.30
C LEU A 71 3.61 11.33 13.83
N GLY A 72 2.68 11.01 14.73
CA GLY A 72 1.27 10.78 14.40
C GLY A 72 0.62 11.94 13.66
N TRP A 73 0.92 13.18 14.11
CA TRP A 73 0.44 14.40 13.45
C TRP A 73 0.90 14.49 11.98
N LEU A 74 2.14 14.08 11.68
CA LEU A 74 2.68 14.06 10.32
C LEU A 74 1.97 13.00 9.46
N TYR A 75 1.75 11.80 10.02
CA TYR A 75 1.01 10.75 9.32
C TYR A 75 -0.42 11.19 8.97
N GLN A 76 -1.12 11.85 9.91
CA GLN A 76 -2.47 12.39 9.68
C GLN A 76 -2.46 13.49 8.62
N MET A 77 -1.50 14.43 8.69
CA MET A 77 -1.35 15.48 7.69
C MET A 77 -1.07 14.93 6.27
N LEU A 78 -0.38 13.80 6.17
CA LEU A 78 -0.11 13.10 4.92
C LEU A 78 -1.27 12.20 4.45
N GLY A 79 -2.40 12.19 5.18
CA GLY A 79 -3.59 11.41 4.83
C GLY A 79 -3.66 10.04 5.51
N GLY A 80 -2.99 9.87 6.64
CA GLY A 80 -3.09 8.66 7.45
C GLY A 80 -4.47 8.52 8.09
N ILE A 81 -5.12 7.37 7.87
CA ILE A 81 -6.41 7.00 8.47
C ILE A 81 -6.13 5.97 9.55
N PRO A 82 -6.36 6.31 10.82
CA PRO A 82 -6.17 5.37 11.90
C PRO A 82 -7.24 4.27 11.87
N LEU A 83 -6.81 3.03 12.06
CA LEU A 83 -7.68 1.86 12.20
C LEU A 83 -7.28 1.08 13.46
N ASP A 84 -8.25 0.80 14.32
CA ASP A 84 -8.08 -0.13 15.41
C ASP A 84 -8.13 -1.56 14.84
N MET A 85 -6.95 -2.20 14.80
CA MET A 85 -6.80 -3.51 14.18
C MET A 85 -7.26 -4.66 15.09
N ASP A 86 -7.41 -4.40 16.39
CA ASP A 86 -7.73 -5.39 17.42
C ASP A 86 -9.24 -5.41 17.73
N ARG A 87 -9.97 -4.40 17.27
CA ARG A 87 -11.43 -4.30 17.40
C ARG A 87 -12.09 -4.07 16.05
N SER A 88 -13.39 -4.37 15.96
CA SER A 88 -14.19 -4.03 14.77
C SER A 88 -14.37 -2.51 14.68
N ASP A 89 -13.38 -1.82 14.11
CA ASP A 89 -13.41 -0.37 13.93
C ASP A 89 -14.26 0.03 12.73
N LEU A 90 -15.58 0.08 12.95
CA LEU A 90 -16.53 0.48 11.91
C LEU A 90 -16.32 1.94 11.46
N LYS A 91 -15.80 2.80 12.33
CA LYS A 91 -15.54 4.22 11.98
C LYS A 91 -14.34 4.33 11.04
N GLY A 92 -13.24 3.67 11.35
CA GLY A 92 -12.06 3.63 10.48
C GLY A 92 -12.36 3.02 9.12
N LEU A 93 -13.16 1.93 9.09
CA LEU A 93 -13.60 1.31 7.83
C LEU A 93 -14.52 2.23 7.01
N ARG A 94 -15.46 2.96 7.64
CA ARG A 94 -16.30 3.94 6.95
C ARG A 94 -15.45 5.06 6.34
N ASN A 95 -14.54 5.63 7.12
CA ASN A 95 -13.63 6.67 6.63
C ASN A 95 -12.82 6.19 5.42
N ALA A 96 -12.34 4.95 5.43
CA ALA A 96 -11.63 4.35 4.31
C ALA A 96 -12.51 4.24 3.04
N VAL A 97 -13.77 3.80 3.20
CA VAL A 97 -14.75 3.74 2.10
C VAL A 97 -15.06 5.14 1.56
N ASP A 98 -15.23 6.13 2.44
CA ASP A 98 -15.55 7.51 2.04
C ASP A 98 -14.40 8.14 1.25
N VAL A 99 -13.15 7.95 1.69
CA VAL A 99 -11.94 8.39 0.96
C VAL A 99 -11.89 7.79 -0.45
N LEU A 100 -12.18 6.49 -0.58
CA LEU A 100 -12.23 5.81 -1.88
C LEU A 100 -13.35 6.35 -2.77
N LYS A 101 -14.54 6.56 -2.22
CA LYS A 101 -15.70 7.12 -2.94
C LYS A 101 -15.48 8.58 -3.37
N GLN A 102 -14.69 9.35 -2.63
CA GLN A 102 -14.26 10.70 -3.00
C GLN A 102 -13.22 10.70 -4.13
N GLY A 103 -12.84 9.52 -4.63
CA GLY A 103 -11.91 9.37 -5.74
C GLY A 103 -10.43 9.37 -5.34
N ASN A 104 -10.09 9.22 -4.06
CA ASN A 104 -8.71 9.20 -3.62
C ASN A 104 -8.10 7.80 -3.64
N PRO A 105 -6.80 7.67 -3.98
CA PRO A 105 -6.05 6.44 -3.76
C PRO A 105 -5.89 6.14 -2.26
N LEU A 106 -6.01 4.87 -1.90
CA LEU A 106 -5.82 4.39 -0.54
C LEU A 106 -4.76 3.29 -0.49
N LEU A 107 -3.66 3.55 0.21
CA LEU A 107 -2.62 2.55 0.50
C LEU A 107 -3.08 1.65 1.64
N ILE A 108 -3.04 0.35 1.39
CA ILE A 108 -3.34 -0.67 2.39
C ILE A 108 -2.29 -1.77 2.29
N PHE A 109 -1.59 -2.05 3.39
CA PHE A 109 -0.75 -3.23 3.52
C PHE A 109 -1.64 -4.44 3.87
N PRO A 110 -1.89 -5.34 2.91
CA PRO A 110 -2.95 -6.32 3.05
C PRO A 110 -2.60 -7.45 4.03
N GLU A 111 -1.33 -7.59 4.38
CA GLU A 111 -0.81 -8.51 5.39
C GLU A 111 -1.16 -8.05 6.83
N GLY A 112 -1.35 -6.73 7.02
CA GLY A 112 -1.67 -6.09 8.31
C GLY A 112 -0.50 -6.00 9.29
N THR A 113 0.67 -6.50 8.92
CA THR A 113 1.92 -6.38 9.68
C THR A 113 3.12 -6.47 8.75
N ARG A 114 4.26 -5.92 9.16
CA ARG A 114 5.51 -6.09 8.41
C ARG A 114 6.02 -7.52 8.51
N SER A 115 6.33 -8.12 7.35
CA SER A 115 6.98 -9.43 7.27
C SER A 115 8.46 -9.35 7.70
N LEU A 116 8.97 -10.43 8.28
CA LEU A 116 10.40 -10.64 8.55
C LEU A 116 11.08 -11.36 7.40
N THR A 117 10.32 -12.01 6.52
CA THR A 117 10.80 -12.77 5.37
C THR A 117 10.56 -12.00 4.08
N ARG A 118 11.14 -12.47 2.97
CA ARG A 118 10.84 -11.95 1.61
C ARG A 118 9.48 -12.43 1.08
N GLU A 119 8.91 -13.43 1.72
CA GLU A 119 7.63 -13.99 1.34
C GLU A 119 6.46 -13.02 1.61
N VAL A 120 5.57 -12.92 0.65
CA VAL A 120 4.28 -12.24 0.83
C VAL A 120 3.39 -13.10 1.72
N GLY A 121 3.04 -12.59 2.88
CA GLY A 121 2.21 -13.28 3.86
C GLY A 121 0.75 -13.49 3.43
N PRO A 122 -0.07 -14.08 4.29
CA PRO A 122 -1.51 -14.19 4.07
C PRO A 122 -2.18 -12.83 3.97
N ILE A 123 -3.10 -12.68 3.01
CA ILE A 123 -3.85 -11.44 2.79
C ILE A 123 -5.11 -11.42 3.65
N LYS A 124 -5.32 -10.34 4.40
CA LYS A 124 -6.53 -10.13 5.20
C LYS A 124 -7.73 -9.79 4.33
N LYS A 125 -8.91 -10.30 4.69
CA LYS A 125 -10.18 -10.09 3.96
C LYS A 125 -10.57 -8.60 3.85
N GLY A 126 -10.11 -7.76 4.77
CA GLY A 126 -10.46 -6.33 4.83
C GLY A 126 -10.18 -5.55 3.56
N VAL A 127 -9.08 -5.83 2.84
CA VAL A 127 -8.77 -5.16 1.58
C VAL A 127 -9.79 -5.49 0.48
N VAL A 128 -10.22 -6.76 0.40
CA VAL A 128 -11.25 -7.22 -0.54
C VAL A 128 -12.60 -6.59 -0.19
N PHE A 129 -12.95 -6.57 1.11
CA PHE A 129 -14.17 -5.95 1.60
C PHE A 129 -14.24 -4.46 1.24
N LEU A 130 -13.18 -3.70 1.49
CA LEU A 130 -13.12 -2.26 1.18
C LEU A 130 -13.26 -2.00 -0.32
N SER A 131 -12.54 -2.77 -1.15
CA SER A 131 -12.63 -2.67 -2.61
C SER A 131 -14.06 -2.92 -3.11
N PHE A 132 -14.67 -4.01 -2.67
CA PHE A 132 -16.04 -4.36 -3.05
C PHE A 132 -17.06 -3.32 -2.55
N LYS A 133 -16.95 -2.90 -1.26
CA LYS A 133 -17.88 -1.94 -0.66
C LYS A 133 -17.80 -0.55 -1.28
N ALA A 134 -16.61 -0.14 -1.70
CA ALA A 134 -16.40 1.15 -2.35
C ALA A 134 -16.61 1.09 -3.88
N GLY A 135 -16.65 -0.10 -4.47
CA GLY A 135 -16.76 -0.30 -5.94
C GLY A 135 -15.51 0.14 -6.68
N VAL A 136 -14.31 -0.01 -6.09
CA VAL A 136 -13.04 0.47 -6.65
C VAL A 136 -12.05 -0.67 -6.91
N PRO A 137 -11.21 -0.59 -7.96
CA PRO A 137 -10.22 -1.61 -8.25
C PRO A 137 -9.09 -1.63 -7.22
N ILE A 138 -8.38 -2.76 -7.16
CA ILE A 138 -7.14 -2.96 -6.42
C ILE A 138 -5.97 -2.99 -7.40
N VAL A 139 -4.90 -2.26 -7.12
CA VAL A 139 -3.62 -2.34 -7.82
C VAL A 139 -2.62 -3.06 -6.91
N PRO A 140 -2.18 -4.29 -7.26
CA PRO A 140 -1.13 -4.98 -6.54
C PRO A 140 0.21 -4.30 -6.80
N VAL A 141 1.09 -4.26 -5.80
CA VAL A 141 2.41 -3.62 -5.92
C VAL A 141 3.48 -4.51 -5.29
N GLY A 142 4.64 -4.59 -5.96
CA GLY A 142 5.85 -5.18 -5.42
C GLY A 142 6.84 -4.10 -5.03
N ILE A 143 7.37 -4.15 -3.81
CA ILE A 143 8.43 -3.29 -3.31
C ILE A 143 9.61 -4.16 -2.87
N VAL A 144 10.79 -3.88 -3.43
CA VAL A 144 12.03 -4.56 -3.10
C VAL A 144 13.09 -3.53 -2.68
N GLY A 145 14.05 -3.95 -1.87
CA GLY A 145 15.11 -3.08 -1.34
C GLY A 145 14.75 -2.32 -0.04
N ALA A 146 13.47 -2.04 0.21
CA ALA A 146 13.05 -1.28 1.39
C ALA A 146 13.29 -2.03 2.72
N GLY A 147 13.13 -3.36 2.71
CA GLY A 147 13.44 -4.20 3.87
C GLY A 147 14.93 -4.27 4.18
N GLU A 148 15.77 -4.20 3.16
CA GLU A 148 17.23 -4.13 3.25
C GLU A 148 17.68 -2.75 3.72
N ALA A 149 17.03 -1.68 3.23
CA ALA A 149 17.30 -0.30 3.62
C ALA A 149 16.93 -0.03 5.09
N LEU A 150 15.80 -0.50 5.56
CA LEU A 150 15.37 -0.36 6.96
C LEU A 150 14.63 -1.62 7.40
N HIS A 151 15.37 -2.58 7.94
CA HIS A 151 14.79 -3.82 8.43
C HIS A 151 13.84 -3.57 9.62
N LYS A 152 12.83 -4.43 9.77
CA LYS A 152 11.80 -4.33 10.84
C LYS A 152 12.38 -4.21 12.24
N THR A 153 13.52 -4.86 12.50
CA THR A 153 14.22 -4.89 13.80
C THR A 153 15.35 -3.88 13.91
N SER A 154 15.66 -3.14 12.84
CA SER A 154 16.75 -2.15 12.81
C SER A 154 16.21 -0.74 13.00
N LYS A 155 17.03 0.12 13.61
CA LYS A 155 16.81 1.57 13.66
C LYS A 155 17.74 2.33 12.69
N MET A 156 18.70 1.62 12.08
CA MET A 156 19.66 2.22 11.16
C MET A 156 19.17 2.05 9.72
N ILE A 157 19.14 3.16 8.98
CA ILE A 157 18.87 3.17 7.55
C ILE A 157 20.16 2.90 6.80
N LYS A 158 20.12 1.93 5.88
CA LYS A 158 21.22 1.64 4.95
C LYS A 158 20.79 2.06 3.55
N LEU A 159 21.71 2.51 2.74
CA LEU A 159 21.45 2.77 1.33
C LEU A 159 21.24 1.43 0.62
N SER A 160 20.19 1.32 -0.15
CA SER A 160 19.82 0.14 -0.91
C SER A 160 19.08 0.57 -2.16
N HIS A 161 19.27 -0.12 -3.26
CA HIS A 161 18.47 0.08 -4.46
C HIS A 161 17.01 -0.27 -4.16
N LEU A 162 16.09 0.61 -4.53
CA LEU A 162 14.65 0.45 -4.33
C LEU A 162 13.95 0.27 -5.67
N VAL A 163 13.18 -0.77 -5.79
CA VAL A 163 12.36 -1.02 -6.97
C VAL A 163 10.90 -1.15 -6.58
N VAL A 164 10.03 -0.44 -7.31
CA VAL A 164 8.58 -0.49 -7.14
C VAL A 164 7.92 -0.86 -8.46
N VAL A 165 7.13 -1.94 -8.46
CA VAL A 165 6.37 -2.40 -9.63
C VAL A 165 4.89 -2.38 -9.33
N PHE A 166 4.13 -1.61 -10.13
CA PHE A 166 2.66 -1.56 -10.07
C PHE A 166 2.08 -2.55 -11.09
N GLY A 167 1.31 -3.51 -10.61
CA GLY A 167 0.56 -4.44 -11.45
C GLY A 167 -0.70 -3.81 -12.06
N LYS A 168 -1.42 -4.58 -12.88
CA LYS A 168 -2.67 -4.13 -13.49
C LYS A 168 -3.79 -4.01 -12.44
N PRO A 169 -4.72 -3.05 -12.60
CA PRO A 169 -5.87 -2.91 -11.70
C PRO A 169 -6.80 -4.12 -11.81
N ILE A 170 -7.28 -4.60 -10.66
CA ILE A 170 -8.10 -5.80 -10.53
C ILE A 170 -9.41 -5.44 -9.85
N LYS A 171 -10.51 -5.84 -10.45
CA LYS A 171 -11.84 -5.83 -9.83
C LYS A 171 -12.23 -7.27 -9.49
N LEU A 172 -12.04 -7.64 -8.23
CA LEU A 172 -12.19 -9.02 -7.77
C LEU A 172 -13.62 -9.56 -7.95
N TRP A 173 -14.63 -8.71 -7.91
CA TRP A 173 -16.04 -9.09 -8.16
C TRP A 173 -16.38 -9.35 -9.64
N GLU A 174 -15.48 -9.01 -10.58
CA GLU A 174 -15.60 -9.40 -11.99
C GLU A 174 -14.98 -10.79 -12.24
N LEU A 175 -14.09 -11.24 -11.33
CA LEU A 175 -13.39 -12.53 -11.41
C LEU A 175 -14.09 -13.63 -10.59
N PHE A 176 -14.72 -13.25 -9.49
CA PHE A 176 -15.35 -14.18 -8.55
C PHE A 176 -16.73 -13.66 -8.14
N ASP A 177 -17.72 -14.56 -8.07
CA ASP A 177 -19.08 -14.20 -7.66
C ASP A 177 -19.11 -13.78 -6.17
N PRO A 178 -19.49 -12.52 -5.86
CA PRO A 178 -19.60 -12.03 -4.48
C PRO A 178 -20.61 -12.78 -3.60
N LYS A 179 -21.55 -13.53 -4.21
CA LYS A 179 -22.54 -14.36 -3.50
C LYS A 179 -21.96 -15.71 -3.09
N ASP A 180 -20.83 -16.14 -3.67
CA ASP A 180 -20.17 -17.39 -3.30
C ASP A 180 -19.53 -17.25 -1.90
N ASN A 181 -19.82 -18.19 -1.02
CA ASN A 181 -19.23 -18.25 0.32
C ASN A 181 -17.69 -18.26 0.31
N SER A 182 -17.08 -18.72 -0.78
CA SER A 182 -15.63 -18.74 -0.99
C SER A 182 -15.07 -17.45 -1.60
N PHE A 183 -15.90 -16.44 -1.90
CA PHE A 183 -15.49 -15.19 -2.56
C PHE A 183 -14.24 -14.55 -1.91
N TYR A 184 -14.32 -14.30 -0.61
CA TYR A 184 -13.19 -13.68 0.10
C TYR A 184 -11.93 -14.53 0.10
N LYS A 185 -12.06 -15.85 0.22
CA LYS A 185 -10.92 -16.78 0.21
C LYS A 185 -10.25 -16.76 -1.17
N LYS A 186 -11.02 -16.99 -2.23
CA LYS A 186 -10.52 -16.97 -3.62
C LYS A 186 -9.89 -15.62 -3.96
N SER A 187 -10.54 -14.52 -3.58
CA SER A 187 -10.07 -13.15 -3.83
C SER A 187 -8.75 -12.84 -3.12
N THR A 188 -8.60 -13.23 -1.86
CA THR A 188 -7.34 -12.99 -1.11
C THR A 188 -6.20 -13.86 -1.64
N GLU A 189 -6.45 -15.11 -2.01
CA GLU A 189 -5.45 -16.01 -2.60
C GLU A 189 -4.99 -15.49 -3.98
N TYR A 190 -5.93 -15.03 -4.81
CA TYR A 190 -5.62 -14.43 -6.12
C TYR A 190 -4.80 -13.14 -5.96
N LEU A 191 -5.23 -12.23 -5.09
CA LEU A 191 -4.52 -10.98 -4.82
C LEU A 191 -3.09 -11.23 -4.30
N ARG A 192 -2.92 -12.23 -3.43
CA ARG A 192 -1.60 -12.64 -2.95
C ARG A 192 -0.69 -13.05 -4.10
N LYS A 193 -1.20 -13.85 -5.05
CA LYS A 193 -0.44 -14.27 -6.24
C LYS A 193 -0.03 -13.07 -7.09
N GLU A 194 -0.94 -12.12 -7.30
CA GLU A 194 -0.62 -10.93 -8.11
C GLU A 194 0.40 -10.01 -7.42
N ILE A 195 0.35 -9.86 -6.08
CA ILE A 195 1.40 -9.14 -5.33
C ILE A 195 2.75 -9.87 -5.47
N LYS A 196 2.77 -11.21 -5.33
CA LYS A 196 3.99 -12.01 -5.51
C LYS A 196 4.61 -11.80 -6.89
N LYS A 197 3.83 -11.84 -7.97
CA LYS A 197 4.30 -11.54 -9.32
C LYS A 197 4.94 -10.15 -9.43
N CYS A 198 4.33 -9.13 -8.78
CA CYS A 198 4.92 -7.79 -8.77
C CYS A 198 6.24 -7.75 -8.01
N VAL A 199 6.37 -8.52 -6.91
CA VAL A 199 7.64 -8.65 -6.15
C VAL A 199 8.71 -9.35 -6.99
N GLU A 200 8.38 -10.47 -7.64
CA GLU A 200 9.27 -11.21 -8.54
C GLU A 200 9.78 -10.30 -9.67
N LEU A 201 8.87 -9.57 -10.33
CA LEU A 201 9.24 -8.59 -11.36
C LEU A 201 10.12 -7.45 -10.81
N ALA A 202 9.94 -7.06 -9.56
CA ALA A 202 10.78 -6.04 -8.93
C ALA A 202 12.18 -6.60 -8.59
N GLU A 203 12.28 -7.87 -8.19
CA GLU A 203 13.56 -8.56 -7.95
C GLU A 203 14.38 -8.72 -9.23
N GLU A 204 13.74 -9.01 -10.38
CA GLU A 204 14.39 -9.07 -11.68
C GLU A 204 14.98 -7.74 -12.16
N LYS A 205 14.53 -6.62 -11.58
CA LYS A 205 14.98 -5.26 -11.95
C LYS A 205 15.93 -4.64 -10.93
N LEU A 206 16.26 -5.37 -9.87
CA LEU A 206 17.21 -4.96 -8.85
C LEU A 206 18.67 -5.16 -9.35
#